data_366fb43ca17683a02299a3f22b829186
#
_entry.id   366fb43ca17683a02299a3f22b829186
#
_cell.length_a   1.000
_cell.length_b   1.000
_cell.length_c   1.000
_cell.angle_alpha   90.00
_cell.angle_beta   90.00
_cell.angle_gamma   90.00
#
_symmetry.space_group_name_H-M   'P 1'
#
loop_
_entity.id
_entity.type
_entity.pdbx_description
1 polymer ?
#
loop_
_entity_poly.entity_id
_entity_poly.type
_entity_poly.pdbx_seq_one_letter_code
_entity_poly.pdbx_strand_id
1 'polypeptide(L)'
;MADVASLAVGLHLNAASFKSQLLGAYGDAENQSRRFNRNAQADAKKTEDAYKKVGLSISGMASRLAGLAGAGLSIGTIVTTSRQYGQALSDLQAITGATAAEMKALDLAAQEMGRTTEYSASQAAEALKLMASAKPELLKTSDGLQKATNSALILAQAAGTTLPDATRTLALSLNQYGASAQEADRYINVLAAGAKYGSSEIVDTAAAIKNGGVAAAQAGVGFEQLNAAIQVLAEREIKGGEAGTALRNVILNLEKGTDKSLKPSVVGLSQALTTLSGKNLSTAQAVKLFGVENLNAASILVQNRSKLDELTASLTGTKTAHEQASIRVNNLNGDLLGLSSAFEGMVIKIGQSSNGPLRSGIQVATEA
;
A
#
# COMPACT_ATOMS: atom_id res chain seq x y z
N MET A 1 -26.44 -28.80 -16.24
CA MET A 1 -27.22 -28.63 -14.97
C MET A 1 -26.80 -29.58 -13.85
N ALA A 2 -25.82 -30.45 -14.07
CA ALA A 2 -25.28 -31.37 -13.05
C ALA A 2 -24.21 -30.73 -12.14
N ASP A 3 -23.48 -29.73 -12.66
CA ASP A 3 -22.35 -29.14 -11.93
C ASP A 3 -22.74 -28.19 -10.76
N VAL A 4 -23.88 -27.51 -10.87
CA VAL A 4 -24.32 -26.56 -9.84
C VAL A 4 -24.83 -27.30 -8.57
N ALA A 5 -25.46 -28.46 -8.76
CA ALA A 5 -25.95 -29.26 -7.65
C ALA A 5 -24.79 -29.96 -6.89
N SER A 6 -23.74 -30.41 -7.61
CA SER A 6 -22.56 -31.01 -6.99
C SER A 6 -21.71 -29.98 -6.26
N LEU A 7 -21.65 -28.74 -6.79
CA LEU A 7 -20.96 -27.64 -6.12
C LEU A 7 -21.70 -27.19 -4.85
N ALA A 8 -23.03 -27.13 -4.90
CA ALA A 8 -23.86 -26.79 -3.72
C ALA A 8 -23.75 -27.84 -2.62
N VAL A 9 -23.71 -29.13 -2.97
CA VAL A 9 -23.52 -30.23 -2.00
C VAL A 9 -22.11 -30.22 -1.44
N GLY A 10 -21.08 -29.94 -2.26
CA GLY A 10 -19.70 -29.80 -1.81
C GLY A 10 -19.50 -28.62 -0.86
N LEU A 11 -20.15 -27.48 -1.12
CA LEU A 11 -20.12 -26.31 -0.24
C LEU A 11 -20.83 -26.58 1.09
N HIS A 12 -21.95 -27.32 1.06
CA HIS A 12 -22.69 -27.67 2.29
C HIS A 12 -21.93 -28.65 3.18
N LEU A 13 -21.25 -29.62 2.58
CA LEU A 13 -20.39 -30.57 3.31
C LEU A 13 -19.14 -29.87 3.87
N ASN A 14 -18.53 -28.96 3.13
CA ASN A 14 -17.41 -28.15 3.63
C ASN A 14 -17.84 -27.19 4.76
N ALA A 15 -19.02 -26.58 4.66
CA ALA A 15 -19.54 -25.72 5.70
C ALA A 15 -19.88 -26.50 7.00
N ALA A 16 -20.39 -27.71 6.88
CA ALA A 16 -20.65 -28.58 8.02
C ALA A 16 -19.35 -29.08 8.68
N SER A 17 -18.36 -29.47 7.88
CA SER A 17 -17.01 -29.84 8.34
C SER A 17 -16.29 -28.66 8.98
N PHE A 18 -16.36 -27.49 8.37
CA PHE A 18 -15.83 -26.26 8.92
C PHE A 18 -16.50 -25.88 10.25
N LYS A 19 -17.84 -25.97 10.31
CA LYS A 19 -18.59 -25.72 11.54
C LYS A 19 -18.22 -26.71 12.65
N SER A 20 -18.04 -28.01 12.34
CA SER A 20 -17.62 -29.00 13.33
C SER A 20 -16.20 -28.81 13.82
N GLN A 21 -15.26 -28.45 12.91
CA GLN A 21 -13.87 -28.10 13.25
C GLN A 21 -13.81 -26.81 14.07
N LEU A 22 -14.63 -25.82 13.72
CA LEU A 22 -14.75 -24.58 14.46
C LEU A 22 -15.29 -24.85 15.88
N LEU A 23 -16.36 -25.64 16.00
CA LEU A 23 -16.93 -26.03 17.32
C LEU A 23 -15.96 -26.90 18.13
N GLY A 24 -15.17 -27.76 17.49
CA GLY A 24 -14.09 -28.51 18.14
C GLY A 24 -12.99 -27.60 18.65
N ALA A 25 -12.52 -26.66 17.81
CA ALA A 25 -11.53 -25.65 18.20
C ALA A 25 -12.06 -24.73 19.32
N TYR A 26 -13.35 -24.39 19.31
CA TYR A 26 -13.99 -23.65 20.40
C TYR A 26 -14.04 -24.46 21.70
N GLY A 27 -14.35 -25.76 21.64
CA GLY A 27 -14.35 -26.64 22.80
C GLY A 27 -12.97 -26.81 23.42
N ASP A 28 -11.94 -26.98 22.59
CA ASP A 28 -10.56 -27.07 23.04
C ASP A 28 -10.03 -25.73 23.59
N ALA A 29 -10.38 -24.60 22.97
CA ALA A 29 -10.09 -23.27 23.47
C ALA A 29 -10.80 -22.99 24.80
N GLU A 30 -12.05 -23.43 24.97
CA GLU A 30 -12.79 -23.32 26.22
C GLU A 30 -12.15 -24.16 27.34
N ASN A 31 -11.73 -25.38 27.04
CA ASN A 31 -11.07 -26.26 28.01
C ASN A 31 -9.67 -25.75 28.39
N GLN A 32 -8.90 -25.25 27.44
CA GLN A 32 -7.62 -24.59 27.70
C GLN A 32 -7.80 -23.29 28.48
N SER A 33 -8.83 -22.51 28.18
CA SER A 33 -9.19 -21.29 28.90
C SER A 33 -9.60 -21.60 30.37
N ARG A 34 -10.39 -22.66 30.59
CA ARG A 34 -10.76 -23.10 31.96
C ARG A 34 -9.56 -23.60 32.77
N ARG A 35 -8.59 -24.26 32.12
CA ARG A 35 -7.31 -24.67 32.77
C ARG A 35 -6.45 -23.46 33.06
N PHE A 36 -6.34 -22.53 32.10
CA PHE A 36 -5.61 -21.28 32.26
C PHE A 36 -6.23 -20.42 33.39
N ASN A 37 -7.57 -20.25 33.41
CA ASN A 37 -8.24 -19.49 34.46
C ASN A 37 -8.00 -20.09 35.86
N ARG A 38 -7.99 -21.40 35.98
CA ARG A 38 -7.67 -22.06 37.28
C ARG A 38 -6.21 -21.84 37.67
N ASN A 39 -5.28 -21.92 36.75
CA ASN A 39 -3.87 -21.68 37.00
C ASN A 39 -3.60 -20.19 37.24
N ALA A 40 -4.19 -19.30 36.43
CA ALA A 40 -4.07 -17.85 36.59
C ALA A 40 -4.68 -17.34 37.89
N GLN A 41 -5.81 -17.94 38.35
CA GLN A 41 -6.37 -17.62 39.67
C GLN A 41 -5.49 -18.13 40.82
N ALA A 42 -4.85 -19.29 40.68
CA ALA A 42 -3.91 -19.83 41.66
C ALA A 42 -2.61 -19.03 41.75
N ASP A 43 -2.11 -18.59 40.57
CA ASP A 43 -0.89 -17.76 40.49
C ASP A 43 -1.19 -16.29 40.78
N ALA A 44 -2.37 -15.76 40.39
CA ALA A 44 -2.83 -14.42 40.76
C ALA A 44 -2.96 -14.28 42.27
N LYS A 45 -3.40 -15.33 42.99
CA LYS A 45 -3.49 -15.32 44.45
C LYS A 45 -2.11 -15.26 45.11
N LYS A 46 -1.10 -15.92 44.50
CA LYS A 46 0.30 -15.80 44.93
C LYS A 46 0.92 -14.45 44.58
N THR A 47 0.51 -13.89 43.44
CA THR A 47 1.04 -12.61 42.96
C THR A 47 0.26 -11.43 43.55
N GLU A 48 -0.99 -11.59 43.95
CA GLU A 48 -1.85 -10.56 44.57
C GLU A 48 -1.21 -10.03 45.88
N ASP A 49 -0.54 -10.90 46.65
CA ASP A 49 0.17 -10.48 47.87
C ASP A 49 1.44 -9.66 47.56
N ALA A 50 2.06 -9.88 46.40
CA ALA A 50 3.20 -9.07 45.91
C ALA A 50 2.72 -7.75 45.28
N TYR A 51 1.55 -7.73 44.63
CA TYR A 51 1.00 -6.57 43.89
C TYR A 51 0.04 -5.68 44.68
N LYS A 52 -0.35 -6.06 45.91
CA LYS A 52 -1.13 -5.19 46.83
C LYS A 52 -0.48 -3.84 47.07
N LYS A 53 0.85 -3.72 46.86
CA LYS A 53 1.58 -2.45 46.94
C LYS A 53 1.37 -1.53 45.73
N VAL A 54 0.87 -2.00 44.60
CA VAL A 54 0.76 -1.24 43.35
C VAL A 54 -0.69 -0.83 43.00
N GLY A 55 -1.68 -1.21 43.82
CA GLY A 55 -3.08 -0.77 43.65
C GLY A 55 -3.82 -1.30 42.42
N LEU A 56 -3.29 -2.35 41.77
CA LEU A 56 -3.87 -2.94 40.54
C LEU A 56 -4.71 -4.18 40.90
N SER A 57 -5.98 -4.10 40.71
CA SER A 57 -6.92 -5.24 40.87
C SER A 57 -6.80 -6.20 39.69
N ILE A 58 -5.99 -7.25 39.83
CA ILE A 58 -5.83 -8.32 38.81
C ILE A 58 -7.15 -9.09 38.63
N SER A 59 -8.01 -9.16 39.63
CA SER A 59 -9.31 -9.81 39.54
C SER A 59 -10.25 -9.16 38.51
N GLY A 60 -10.22 -7.83 38.38
CA GLY A 60 -10.98 -7.09 37.37
C GLY A 60 -10.48 -7.33 35.93
N MET A 61 -9.19 -7.66 35.78
CA MET A 61 -8.59 -7.99 34.48
C MET A 61 -8.85 -9.46 34.09
N ALA A 62 -8.74 -10.38 35.04
CA ALA A 62 -9.01 -11.80 34.83
C ALA A 62 -10.48 -12.05 34.44
N SER A 63 -11.44 -11.35 35.06
CA SER A 63 -12.86 -11.46 34.70
C SER A 63 -13.18 -10.87 33.32
N ARG A 64 -12.50 -9.80 32.91
CA ARG A 64 -12.64 -9.24 31.55
C ARG A 64 -12.05 -10.18 30.49
N LEU A 65 -10.88 -10.77 30.77
CA LEU A 65 -10.25 -11.75 29.89
C LEU A 65 -11.01 -13.07 29.80
N ALA A 66 -11.65 -13.52 30.89
CA ALA A 66 -12.52 -14.70 30.87
C ALA A 66 -13.75 -14.55 30.00
N GLY A 67 -14.33 -13.34 29.93
CA GLY A 67 -15.42 -13.02 28.99
C GLY A 67 -15.01 -13.09 27.52
N LEU A 68 -13.74 -12.85 27.23
CA LEU A 68 -13.18 -12.84 25.85
C LEU A 68 -12.77 -14.25 25.37
N ALA A 69 -12.46 -15.17 26.29
CA ALA A 69 -12.14 -16.55 25.94
C ALA A 69 -13.33 -17.28 25.29
N GLY A 70 -14.56 -16.89 25.61
CA GLY A 70 -15.79 -17.36 24.95
C GLY A 70 -15.92 -16.93 23.48
N ALA A 71 -15.15 -15.92 23.05
CA ALA A 71 -15.11 -15.43 21.68
C ALA A 71 -13.95 -16.03 20.83
N GLY A 72 -13.26 -17.07 21.32
CA GLY A 72 -12.11 -17.70 20.63
C GLY A 72 -10.81 -16.92 20.74
N LEU A 73 -10.77 -15.85 21.53
CA LEU A 73 -9.57 -15.04 21.75
C LEU A 73 -8.68 -15.67 22.83
N SER A 74 -7.50 -16.11 22.46
CA SER A 74 -6.49 -16.51 23.44
C SER A 74 -5.72 -15.27 23.96
N ILE A 75 -5.27 -15.32 25.21
CA ILE A 75 -4.37 -14.26 25.74
C ILE A 75 -3.10 -14.14 24.90
N GLY A 76 -2.60 -15.28 24.39
CA GLY A 76 -1.46 -15.30 23.48
C GLY A 76 -1.72 -14.48 22.20
N THR A 77 -2.89 -14.62 21.61
CA THR A 77 -3.27 -13.82 20.42
C THR A 77 -3.33 -12.34 20.74
N ILE A 78 -3.99 -11.97 21.87
CA ILE A 78 -4.09 -10.56 22.29
C ILE A 78 -2.70 -9.96 22.53
N VAL A 79 -1.84 -10.65 23.25
CA VAL A 79 -0.48 -10.18 23.57
C VAL A 79 0.36 -10.06 22.28
N THR A 80 0.30 -11.05 21.39
CA THR A 80 1.10 -11.07 20.16
C THR A 80 0.65 -9.94 19.22
N THR A 81 -0.64 -9.82 18.96
CA THR A 81 -1.20 -8.77 18.09
C THR A 81 -0.93 -7.37 18.66
N SER A 82 -1.18 -7.18 19.98
CA SER A 82 -0.93 -5.90 20.63
C SER A 82 0.56 -5.51 20.60
N ARG A 83 1.46 -6.50 20.74
CA ARG A 83 2.91 -6.28 20.66
C ARG A 83 3.31 -5.90 19.22
N GLN A 84 2.82 -6.60 18.21
CA GLN A 84 3.12 -6.30 16.82
C GLN A 84 2.63 -4.91 16.43
N TYR A 85 1.40 -4.58 16.79
CA TYR A 85 0.84 -3.26 16.54
C TYR A 85 1.59 -2.16 17.31
N GLY A 86 1.87 -2.38 18.60
CA GLY A 86 2.64 -1.45 19.41
C GLY A 86 4.05 -1.21 18.84
N GLN A 87 4.71 -2.26 18.33
CA GLN A 87 6.00 -2.14 17.65
C GLN A 87 5.87 -1.31 16.37
N ALA A 88 4.86 -1.57 15.53
CA ALA A 88 4.62 -0.79 14.31
C ALA A 88 4.39 0.70 14.60
N LEU A 89 3.65 1.04 15.67
CA LEU A 89 3.47 2.42 16.11
C LEU A 89 4.76 3.04 16.66
N SER A 90 5.56 2.27 17.40
CA SER A 90 6.86 2.74 17.91
C SER A 90 7.84 3.03 16.76
N ASP A 91 7.87 2.16 15.76
CA ASP A 91 8.67 2.34 14.55
C ASP A 91 8.20 3.57 13.75
N LEU A 92 6.87 3.75 13.64
CA LEU A 92 6.27 4.94 13.01
C LEU A 92 6.69 6.21 13.75
N GLN A 93 6.62 6.21 15.10
CA GLN A 93 7.04 7.34 15.91
C GLN A 93 8.54 7.64 15.77
N ALA A 94 9.37 6.61 15.73
CA ALA A 94 10.82 6.76 15.57
C ALA A 94 11.20 7.43 14.24
N ILE A 95 10.45 7.13 13.17
CA ILE A 95 10.68 7.71 11.83
C ILE A 95 10.08 9.12 11.71
N THR A 96 8.88 9.32 12.27
CA THR A 96 8.17 10.60 12.12
C THR A 96 8.63 11.67 13.11
N GLY A 97 9.15 11.27 14.26
CA GLY A 97 9.40 12.17 15.36
C GLY A 97 8.11 12.79 15.93
N ALA A 98 6.95 12.20 15.63
CA ALA A 98 5.64 12.74 15.99
C ALA A 98 5.45 12.85 17.50
N THR A 99 4.82 13.95 17.92
CA THR A 99 4.39 14.17 19.31
C THR A 99 3.34 13.15 19.74
N ALA A 100 3.08 13.03 21.01
CA ALA A 100 2.04 12.13 21.53
C ALA A 100 0.65 12.41 20.95
N ALA A 101 0.31 13.68 20.66
CA ALA A 101 -0.96 14.05 20.05
C ALA A 101 -1.03 13.64 18.59
N GLU A 102 0.02 13.84 17.82
CA GLU A 102 0.14 13.41 16.43
C GLU A 102 0.15 11.89 16.31
N MET A 103 0.87 11.19 17.19
CA MET A 103 0.85 9.74 17.25
C MET A 103 -0.54 9.18 17.54
N LYS A 104 -1.34 9.84 18.39
CA LYS A 104 -2.72 9.44 18.63
C LYS A 104 -3.57 9.58 17.35
N ALA A 105 -3.35 10.62 16.55
CA ALA A 105 -4.05 10.79 15.26
C ALA A 105 -3.62 9.72 14.26
N LEU A 106 -2.33 9.39 14.19
CA LEU A 106 -1.78 8.34 13.32
C LEU A 106 -2.25 6.94 13.74
N ASP A 107 -2.35 6.67 15.05
CA ASP A 107 -2.92 5.43 15.60
C ASP A 107 -4.39 5.27 15.18
N LEU A 108 -5.21 6.31 15.34
CA LEU A 108 -6.61 6.30 14.90
C LEU A 108 -6.72 6.10 13.39
N ALA A 109 -5.84 6.73 12.61
CA ALA A 109 -5.81 6.57 11.16
C ALA A 109 -5.45 5.14 10.76
N ALA A 110 -4.45 4.52 11.39
CA ALA A 110 -4.06 3.13 11.12
C ALA A 110 -5.20 2.16 11.46
N GLN A 111 -5.88 2.36 12.59
CA GLN A 111 -7.04 1.55 12.97
C GLN A 111 -8.21 1.73 12.00
N GLU A 112 -8.48 2.96 11.54
CA GLU A 112 -9.52 3.23 10.55
C GLU A 112 -9.21 2.61 9.19
N MET A 113 -7.97 2.72 8.72
CA MET A 113 -7.50 2.04 7.51
C MET A 113 -7.66 0.53 7.63
N GLY A 114 -7.28 -0.05 8.79
CA GLY A 114 -7.47 -1.47 9.06
C GLY A 114 -8.94 -1.88 9.08
N ARG A 115 -9.84 -1.02 9.54
CA ARG A 115 -11.27 -1.29 9.59
C ARG A 115 -11.96 -1.19 8.22
N THR A 116 -11.46 -0.33 7.35
CA THR A 116 -12.11 0.03 6.07
C THR A 116 -11.50 -0.66 4.85
N THR A 117 -10.42 -1.41 5.04
CA THR A 117 -9.72 -2.14 3.97
C THR A 117 -9.51 -3.61 4.35
N GLU A 118 -8.97 -4.39 3.43
CA GLU A 118 -8.53 -5.78 3.69
C GLU A 118 -7.22 -5.86 4.49
N TYR A 119 -6.52 -4.74 4.63
CA TYR A 119 -5.26 -4.67 5.37
C TYR A 119 -5.51 -4.48 6.86
N SER A 120 -4.64 -5.07 7.69
CA SER A 120 -4.73 -4.91 9.15
C SER A 120 -4.25 -3.53 9.60
N ALA A 121 -4.62 -3.13 10.82
CA ALA A 121 -4.13 -1.89 11.41
C ALA A 121 -2.59 -1.87 11.56
N SER A 122 -1.98 -3.03 11.83
CA SER A 122 -0.52 -3.19 11.85
C SER A 122 0.12 -2.92 10.50
N GLN A 123 -0.47 -3.46 9.43
CA GLN A 123 -0.01 -3.21 8.05
C GLN A 123 -0.20 -1.74 7.65
N ALA A 124 -1.31 -1.12 8.05
CA ALA A 124 -1.56 0.30 7.82
C ALA A 124 -0.54 1.18 8.55
N ALA A 125 -0.18 0.86 9.80
CA ALA A 125 0.86 1.56 10.55
C ALA A 125 2.25 1.42 9.88
N GLU A 126 2.55 0.24 9.32
CA GLU A 126 3.77 0.03 8.56
C GLU A 126 3.78 0.82 7.24
N ALA A 127 2.65 0.88 6.53
CA ALA A 127 2.52 1.70 5.33
C ALA A 127 2.68 3.20 5.63
N LEU A 128 2.11 3.70 6.74
CA LEU A 128 2.34 5.06 7.23
C LEU A 128 3.83 5.33 7.47
N LYS A 129 4.54 4.40 8.14
CA LYS A 129 5.98 4.50 8.35
C LYS A 129 6.76 4.56 7.04
N LEU A 130 6.48 3.68 6.10
CA LEU A 130 7.14 3.64 4.80
C LEU A 130 6.88 4.92 4.00
N MET A 131 5.65 5.41 3.99
CA MET A 131 5.28 6.65 3.31
C MET A 131 5.97 7.86 3.95
N ALA A 132 5.99 7.96 5.27
CA ALA A 132 6.68 9.02 6.00
C ALA A 132 8.19 9.02 5.73
N SER A 133 8.81 7.83 5.70
CA SER A 133 10.23 7.67 5.38
C SER A 133 10.55 8.06 3.94
N ALA A 134 9.70 7.67 2.99
CA ALA A 134 9.93 7.93 1.57
C ALA A 134 9.60 9.37 1.15
N LYS A 135 8.66 10.04 1.85
CA LYS A 135 8.25 11.42 1.59
C LYS A 135 7.99 12.19 2.89
N PRO A 136 9.05 12.63 3.60
CA PRO A 136 8.93 13.31 4.89
C PRO A 136 8.10 14.61 4.84
N GLU A 137 7.99 15.25 3.68
CA GLU A 137 7.21 16.48 3.51
C GLU A 137 5.71 16.28 3.81
N LEU A 138 5.20 15.05 3.71
CA LEU A 138 3.81 14.71 4.04
C LEU A 138 3.49 14.91 5.53
N LEU A 139 4.50 14.94 6.39
CA LEU A 139 4.35 15.23 7.82
C LEU A 139 4.05 16.70 8.11
N LYS A 140 4.32 17.60 7.15
CA LYS A 140 4.08 19.05 7.31
C LYS A 140 2.60 19.43 7.24
N THR A 141 1.75 18.54 6.77
CA THR A 141 0.30 18.75 6.66
C THR A 141 -0.43 17.79 7.59
N SER A 142 -1.53 18.27 8.20
CA SER A 142 -2.28 17.53 9.24
C SER A 142 -2.82 16.16 8.77
N ASP A 143 -3.03 15.98 7.46
CA ASP A 143 -3.66 14.79 6.86
C ASP A 143 -2.89 14.23 5.65
N GLY A 144 -1.78 14.88 5.28
CA GLY A 144 -1.04 14.52 4.07
C GLY A 144 -0.52 13.09 4.09
N LEU A 145 0.08 12.67 5.21
CA LEU A 145 0.57 11.31 5.37
C LEU A 145 -0.58 10.29 5.28
N GLN A 146 -1.71 10.57 5.94
CA GLN A 146 -2.87 9.68 5.95
C GLN A 146 -3.48 9.53 4.54
N LYS A 147 -3.69 10.65 3.83
CA LYS A 147 -4.22 10.64 2.45
C LYS A 147 -3.34 9.85 1.50
N ALA A 148 -2.04 10.12 1.48
CA ALA A 148 -1.12 9.42 0.61
C ALA A 148 -1.04 7.93 0.95
N THR A 149 -1.07 7.56 2.23
CA THR A 149 -1.06 6.15 2.65
C THR A 149 -2.36 5.44 2.27
N ASN A 150 -3.51 6.09 2.45
CA ASN A 150 -4.80 5.53 2.01
C ASN A 150 -4.82 5.28 0.48
N SER A 151 -4.30 6.23 -0.30
CA SER A 151 -4.14 6.02 -1.75
C SER A 151 -3.19 4.84 -2.06
N ALA A 152 -2.12 4.64 -1.29
CA ALA A 152 -1.23 3.49 -1.47
C ALA A 152 -1.91 2.15 -1.16
N LEU A 153 -2.80 2.09 -0.15
CA LEU A 153 -3.63 0.92 0.14
C LEU A 153 -4.53 0.58 -1.07
N ILE A 154 -5.21 1.58 -1.61
CA ILE A 154 -6.07 1.43 -2.80
C ILE A 154 -5.25 0.95 -4.00
N LEU A 155 -4.04 1.50 -4.22
CA LEU A 155 -3.16 1.07 -5.30
C LEU A 155 -2.73 -0.39 -5.15
N ALA A 156 -2.38 -0.81 -3.92
CA ALA A 156 -2.01 -2.20 -3.64
C ALA A 156 -3.15 -3.17 -3.96
N GLN A 157 -4.37 -2.82 -3.54
CA GLN A 157 -5.59 -3.57 -3.88
C GLN A 157 -5.83 -3.61 -5.40
N ALA A 158 -5.80 -2.44 -6.04
CA ALA A 158 -6.06 -2.31 -7.48
C ALA A 158 -5.09 -3.12 -8.34
N ALA A 159 -3.81 -3.06 -8.01
CA ALA A 159 -2.76 -3.71 -8.77
C ALA A 159 -2.53 -5.18 -8.38
N GLY A 160 -2.97 -5.61 -7.20
CA GLY A 160 -2.60 -6.90 -6.63
C GLY A 160 -1.10 -7.01 -6.33
N THR A 161 -0.46 -5.88 -6.06
CA THR A 161 0.93 -5.81 -5.63
C THR A 161 1.02 -5.75 -4.11
N THR A 162 2.24 -5.89 -3.56
CA THR A 162 2.43 -5.79 -2.12
C THR A 162 2.20 -4.35 -1.64
N LEU A 163 1.70 -4.19 -0.42
CA LEU A 163 1.48 -2.86 0.15
C LEU A 163 2.79 -2.03 0.25
N PRO A 164 3.95 -2.60 0.63
CA PRO A 164 5.22 -1.90 0.56
C PRO A 164 5.59 -1.41 -0.84
N ASP A 165 5.36 -2.21 -1.89
CA ASP A 165 5.69 -1.82 -3.26
C ASP A 165 4.77 -0.72 -3.78
N ALA A 166 3.47 -0.80 -3.51
CA ALA A 166 2.51 0.25 -3.83
C ALA A 166 2.86 1.57 -3.12
N THR A 167 3.20 1.49 -1.83
CA THR A 167 3.59 2.65 -1.02
C THR A 167 4.85 3.32 -1.58
N ARG A 168 5.88 2.53 -1.89
CA ARG A 168 7.13 3.04 -2.48
C ARG A 168 6.90 3.63 -3.87
N THR A 169 6.09 2.97 -4.70
CA THR A 169 5.78 3.44 -6.06
C THR A 169 5.06 4.78 -6.03
N LEU A 170 4.05 4.93 -5.17
CA LEU A 170 3.34 6.20 -5.03
C LEU A 170 4.25 7.29 -4.48
N ALA A 171 5.00 7.03 -3.41
CA ALA A 171 5.93 7.99 -2.82
C ALA A 171 7.00 8.44 -3.84
N LEU A 172 7.58 7.49 -4.58
CA LEU A 172 8.51 7.77 -5.68
C LEU A 172 7.88 8.68 -6.73
N SER A 173 6.67 8.35 -7.18
CA SER A 173 5.95 9.11 -8.22
C SER A 173 5.69 10.55 -7.78
N LEU A 174 5.20 10.74 -6.54
CA LEU A 174 4.99 12.06 -5.96
C LEU A 174 6.31 12.84 -5.82
N ASN A 175 7.40 12.19 -5.42
CA ASN A 175 8.71 12.81 -5.27
C ASN A 175 9.31 13.26 -6.60
N GLN A 176 9.22 12.41 -7.63
CA GLN A 176 9.78 12.72 -8.97
C GLN A 176 9.13 13.96 -9.59
N TYR A 177 7.87 14.22 -9.27
CA TYR A 177 7.09 15.36 -9.77
C TYR A 177 6.95 16.49 -8.77
N GLY A 178 7.49 16.39 -7.55
CA GLY A 178 7.29 17.37 -6.50
C GLY A 178 5.83 17.54 -6.09
N ALA A 179 5.03 16.49 -6.29
CA ALA A 179 3.59 16.53 -6.05
C ALA A 179 3.23 16.39 -4.57
N SER A 180 2.11 16.99 -4.16
CA SER A 180 1.60 16.94 -2.80
C SER A 180 0.73 15.69 -2.53
N ALA A 181 0.31 15.49 -1.29
CA ALA A 181 -0.62 14.44 -0.91
C ALA A 181 -1.98 14.52 -1.63
N GLN A 182 -2.41 15.72 -2.01
CA GLN A 182 -3.68 15.93 -2.73
C GLN A 182 -3.67 15.29 -4.12
N GLU A 183 -2.48 15.15 -4.71
CA GLU A 183 -2.31 14.49 -6.01
C GLU A 183 -2.27 12.96 -5.92
N ALA A 184 -2.14 12.39 -4.71
CA ALA A 184 -1.92 10.96 -4.53
C ALA A 184 -3.01 10.10 -5.20
N ASP A 185 -4.27 10.50 -5.07
CA ASP A 185 -5.41 9.80 -5.68
C ASP A 185 -5.34 9.81 -7.22
N ARG A 186 -5.00 10.94 -7.82
CA ARG A 186 -4.77 11.04 -9.27
C ARG A 186 -3.64 10.12 -9.70
N TYR A 187 -2.54 10.10 -8.97
CA TYR A 187 -1.36 9.29 -9.32
C TYR A 187 -1.63 7.79 -9.27
N ILE A 188 -2.36 7.30 -8.26
CA ILE A 188 -2.71 5.87 -8.21
C ILE A 188 -3.66 5.47 -9.34
N ASN A 189 -4.59 6.35 -9.71
CA ASN A 189 -5.49 6.11 -10.82
C ASN A 189 -4.74 6.02 -12.16
N VAL A 190 -3.76 6.90 -12.39
CA VAL A 190 -2.89 6.84 -13.59
C VAL A 190 -2.05 5.55 -13.61
N LEU A 191 -1.45 5.16 -12.49
CA LEU A 191 -0.66 3.93 -12.38
C LEU A 191 -1.52 2.68 -12.65
N ALA A 192 -2.69 2.61 -12.04
CA ALA A 192 -3.62 1.49 -12.22
C ALA A 192 -4.17 1.42 -13.66
N ALA A 193 -4.50 2.56 -14.24
CA ALA A 193 -4.96 2.64 -15.63
C ALA A 193 -3.83 2.29 -16.61
N GLY A 194 -2.60 2.71 -16.33
CA GLY A 194 -1.42 2.33 -17.12
C GLY A 194 -1.25 0.81 -17.17
N ALA A 195 -1.34 0.15 -16.03
CA ALA A 195 -1.28 -1.32 -15.97
C ALA A 195 -2.50 -2.01 -16.63
N LYS A 196 -3.67 -1.35 -16.65
CA LYS A 196 -4.89 -1.89 -17.27
C LYS A 196 -4.88 -1.78 -18.80
N TYR A 197 -4.46 -0.65 -19.33
CA TYR A 197 -4.55 -0.33 -20.76
C TYR A 197 -3.24 -0.50 -21.51
N GLY A 198 -2.13 -0.71 -20.81
CA GLY A 198 -0.80 -0.83 -21.38
C GLY A 198 -0.17 -2.21 -21.16
N SER A 199 1.13 -2.28 -21.35
CA SER A 199 1.92 -3.51 -21.36
C SER A 199 2.99 -3.56 -20.26
N SER A 200 3.00 -2.62 -19.31
CA SER A 200 3.94 -2.55 -18.19
C SER A 200 3.20 -2.71 -16.87
N GLU A 201 3.71 -3.58 -16.03
CA GLU A 201 3.23 -3.72 -14.65
C GLU A 201 3.66 -2.54 -13.78
N ILE A 202 3.04 -2.38 -12.60
CA ILE A 202 3.32 -1.26 -11.70
C ILE A 202 4.78 -1.22 -11.25
N VAL A 203 5.40 -2.38 -11.03
CA VAL A 203 6.80 -2.47 -10.61
C VAL A 203 7.75 -1.98 -11.71
N ASP A 204 7.49 -2.38 -12.96
CA ASP A 204 8.26 -1.91 -14.12
C ASP A 204 8.02 -0.41 -14.37
N THR A 205 6.78 0.03 -14.25
CA THR A 205 6.42 1.46 -14.34
C THR A 205 7.15 2.28 -13.27
N ALA A 206 7.23 1.78 -12.03
CA ALA A 206 7.99 2.43 -10.95
C ALA A 206 9.48 2.53 -11.29
N ALA A 207 10.08 1.47 -11.83
CA ALA A 207 11.48 1.47 -12.26
C ALA A 207 11.73 2.48 -13.41
N ALA A 208 10.79 2.60 -14.34
CA ALA A 208 10.84 3.60 -15.41
C ALA A 208 10.71 5.03 -14.85
N ILE A 209 9.77 5.28 -13.96
CA ILE A 209 9.58 6.58 -13.28
C ILE A 209 10.84 6.96 -12.50
N LYS A 210 11.48 6.03 -11.80
CA LYS A 210 12.73 6.25 -11.07
C LYS A 210 13.80 6.86 -11.96
N ASN A 211 13.94 6.38 -13.19
CA ASN A 211 15.00 6.81 -14.09
C ASN A 211 14.62 8.02 -14.96
N GLY A 212 13.34 8.19 -15.28
CA GLY A 212 12.87 9.20 -16.24
C GLY A 212 12.01 10.32 -15.66
N GLY A 213 11.45 10.13 -14.46
CA GLY A 213 10.42 11.01 -13.91
C GLY A 213 10.86 12.46 -13.72
N VAL A 214 12.04 12.70 -13.13
CA VAL A 214 12.53 14.07 -12.91
C VAL A 214 12.73 14.79 -14.24
N ALA A 215 13.35 14.14 -15.24
CA ALA A 215 13.56 14.75 -16.54
C ALA A 215 12.23 15.07 -17.26
N ALA A 216 11.25 14.16 -17.16
CA ALA A 216 9.92 14.39 -17.68
C ALA A 216 9.24 15.58 -17.00
N ALA A 217 9.27 15.63 -15.67
CA ALA A 217 8.70 16.73 -14.88
C ALA A 217 9.35 18.09 -15.25
N GLN A 218 10.68 18.14 -15.35
CA GLN A 218 11.42 19.34 -15.73
C GLN A 218 11.13 19.80 -17.17
N ALA A 219 10.87 18.86 -18.07
CA ALA A 219 10.47 19.15 -19.44
C ALA A 219 8.97 19.41 -19.60
N GLY A 220 8.21 19.56 -18.51
CA GLY A 220 6.77 19.82 -18.54
C GLY A 220 5.92 18.65 -19.06
N VAL A 221 6.49 17.44 -19.15
CA VAL A 221 5.74 16.23 -19.51
C VAL A 221 4.91 15.77 -18.31
N GLY A 222 3.59 15.83 -18.43
CA GLY A 222 2.66 15.44 -17.36
C GLY A 222 2.80 13.97 -16.96
N PHE A 223 2.33 13.64 -15.75
CA PHE A 223 2.45 12.28 -15.21
C PHE A 223 1.69 11.24 -16.05
N GLU A 224 0.52 11.61 -16.57
CA GLU A 224 -0.27 10.79 -17.50
C GLU A 224 0.51 10.49 -18.78
N GLN A 225 1.11 11.54 -19.37
CA GLN A 225 1.85 11.40 -20.62
C GLN A 225 3.15 10.61 -20.45
N LEU A 226 3.85 10.78 -19.29
CA LEU A 226 4.98 9.93 -18.94
C LEU A 226 4.57 8.46 -18.87
N ASN A 227 3.47 8.15 -18.16
CA ASN A 227 2.99 6.78 -18.05
C ASN A 227 2.56 6.23 -19.40
N ALA A 228 1.85 6.99 -20.22
CA ALA A 228 1.49 6.59 -21.58
C ALA A 228 2.71 6.26 -22.43
N ALA A 229 3.77 7.07 -22.37
CA ALA A 229 5.02 6.83 -23.08
C ALA A 229 5.73 5.55 -22.60
N ILE A 230 5.74 5.29 -21.27
CA ILE A 230 6.25 4.04 -20.71
C ILE A 230 5.47 2.83 -21.27
N GLN A 231 4.14 2.91 -21.34
CA GLN A 231 3.32 1.82 -21.88
C GLN A 231 3.57 1.59 -23.36
N VAL A 232 3.72 2.65 -24.16
CA VAL A 232 4.06 2.56 -25.58
C VAL A 232 5.41 1.85 -25.80
N LEU A 233 6.40 2.16 -24.96
CA LEU A 233 7.70 1.47 -25.01
C LEU A 233 7.59 0.00 -24.57
N ALA A 234 6.80 -0.25 -23.54
CA ALA A 234 6.61 -1.58 -22.98
C ALA A 234 5.97 -2.57 -23.96
N GLU A 235 5.12 -2.12 -24.91
CA GLU A 235 4.59 -2.95 -25.98
C GLU A 235 5.66 -3.49 -26.93
N ARG A 236 6.82 -2.87 -26.97
CA ARG A 236 8.00 -3.29 -27.72
C ARG A 236 9.07 -3.90 -26.82
N GLU A 237 8.65 -4.39 -25.64
CA GLU A 237 9.49 -5.03 -24.63
C GLU A 237 10.60 -4.12 -24.04
N ILE A 238 10.53 -2.80 -24.27
CA ILE A 238 11.36 -1.83 -23.54
C ILE A 238 10.64 -1.47 -22.25
N LYS A 239 11.01 -2.11 -21.12
CA LYS A 239 10.32 -2.03 -19.83
C LYS A 239 11.23 -1.56 -18.70
N GLY A 240 10.63 -1.27 -17.58
CA GLY A 240 11.34 -0.97 -16.34
C GLY A 240 12.35 0.17 -16.46
N GLY A 241 13.51 -0.01 -15.86
CA GLY A 241 14.58 0.99 -15.86
C GLY A 241 15.13 1.35 -17.23
N GLU A 242 15.07 0.42 -18.20
CA GLU A 242 15.47 0.65 -19.57
C GLU A 242 14.53 1.68 -20.25
N ALA A 243 13.20 1.47 -20.13
CA ALA A 243 12.21 2.41 -20.65
C ALA A 243 12.39 3.82 -20.06
N GLY A 244 12.61 3.90 -18.74
CA GLY A 244 12.83 5.17 -18.05
C GLY A 244 14.10 5.88 -18.52
N THR A 245 15.17 5.14 -18.69
CA THR A 245 16.46 5.69 -19.18
C THR A 245 16.36 6.15 -20.62
N ALA A 246 15.75 5.34 -21.49
CA ALA A 246 15.55 5.68 -22.89
C ALA A 246 14.64 6.92 -23.03
N LEU A 247 13.53 6.95 -22.30
CA LEU A 247 12.60 8.09 -22.32
C LEU A 247 13.26 9.38 -21.81
N ARG A 248 14.01 9.30 -20.68
CA ARG A 248 14.81 10.42 -20.19
C ARG A 248 15.74 10.97 -21.29
N ASN A 249 16.47 10.08 -21.94
CA ASN A 249 17.45 10.49 -22.96
C ASN A 249 16.74 11.08 -24.20
N VAL A 250 15.62 10.53 -24.62
CA VAL A 250 14.82 11.11 -25.72
C VAL A 250 14.36 12.53 -25.35
N ILE A 251 13.78 12.72 -24.18
CA ILE A 251 13.32 14.04 -23.70
C ILE A 251 14.49 15.03 -23.64
N LEU A 252 15.60 14.67 -23.01
CA LEU A 252 16.76 15.54 -22.86
C LEU A 252 17.40 15.89 -24.21
N ASN A 253 17.44 14.97 -25.16
CA ASN A 253 17.96 15.24 -26.50
C ASN A 253 17.05 16.19 -27.29
N LEU A 254 15.73 16.10 -27.12
CA LEU A 254 14.79 17.07 -27.70
C LEU A 254 14.96 18.46 -27.05
N GLU A 255 15.17 18.54 -25.73
CA GLU A 255 15.38 19.80 -25.02
C GLU A 255 16.70 20.47 -25.39
N LYS A 256 17.76 19.70 -25.64
CA LYS A 256 19.13 20.21 -25.92
C LYS A 256 19.23 20.95 -27.22
N GLY A 257 18.36 20.68 -28.21
CA GLY A 257 18.39 21.29 -29.53
C GLY A 257 18.06 22.79 -29.51
N THR A 258 18.39 23.49 -30.58
CA THR A 258 18.06 24.92 -30.76
C THR A 258 16.66 25.13 -31.31
N ASP A 259 16.06 24.09 -31.90
CA ASP A 259 14.71 24.12 -32.47
C ASP A 259 13.64 24.04 -31.39
N LYS A 260 13.01 25.18 -31.09
CA LYS A 260 11.99 25.30 -30.07
C LYS A 260 10.75 24.41 -30.36
N SER A 261 10.48 24.09 -31.63
CA SER A 261 9.34 23.25 -32.02
C SER A 261 9.51 21.77 -31.67
N LEU A 262 10.72 21.37 -31.27
CA LEU A 262 11.04 20.01 -30.81
C LEU A 262 11.19 19.91 -29.28
N LYS A 263 11.13 21.02 -28.57
CA LYS A 263 11.30 21.01 -27.10
C LYS A 263 10.01 20.66 -26.38
N PRO A 264 9.94 19.53 -25.65
CA PRO A 264 8.78 19.19 -24.85
C PRO A 264 8.36 20.28 -23.86
N SER A 265 9.31 21.00 -23.26
CA SER A 265 9.05 22.13 -22.35
C SER A 265 8.35 23.34 -23.01
N VAL A 266 8.37 23.42 -24.34
CA VAL A 266 7.78 24.54 -25.10
C VAL A 266 6.46 24.13 -25.74
N VAL A 267 6.42 22.96 -26.39
CA VAL A 267 5.28 22.53 -27.21
C VAL A 267 4.57 21.27 -26.66
N GLY A 268 5.08 20.67 -25.58
CA GLY A 268 4.65 19.37 -25.09
C GLY A 268 5.25 18.20 -25.85
N LEU A 269 5.33 17.03 -25.19
CA LEU A 269 6.00 15.86 -25.77
C LEU A 269 5.31 15.37 -27.06
N SER A 270 3.98 15.28 -27.06
CA SER A 270 3.22 14.81 -28.23
C SER A 270 3.45 15.70 -29.47
N GLN A 271 3.36 17.01 -29.30
CA GLN A 271 3.60 17.96 -30.40
C GLN A 271 5.06 17.92 -30.87
N ALA A 272 6.02 17.78 -29.94
CA ALA A 272 7.44 17.62 -30.29
C ALA A 272 7.67 16.36 -31.13
N LEU A 273 7.06 15.22 -30.77
CA LEU A 273 7.13 13.97 -31.54
C LEU A 273 6.44 14.09 -32.89
N THR A 274 5.32 14.81 -32.98
CA THR A 274 4.60 15.08 -34.22
C THR A 274 5.44 15.92 -35.16
N THR A 275 6.04 16.99 -34.67
CA THR A 275 6.97 17.85 -35.44
C THR A 275 8.17 17.06 -35.91
N LEU A 276 8.75 16.21 -35.03
CA LEU A 276 9.87 15.34 -35.35
C LEU A 276 9.53 14.36 -36.49
N SER A 277 8.35 13.75 -36.42
CA SER A 277 7.84 12.86 -37.48
C SER A 277 7.79 13.58 -38.86
N GLY A 278 7.29 14.83 -38.89
CA GLY A 278 7.19 15.63 -40.11
C GLY A 278 8.55 16.03 -40.73
N LYS A 279 9.63 15.98 -39.93
CA LYS A 279 11.00 16.32 -40.44
C LYS A 279 11.63 15.22 -41.28
N ASN A 280 11.05 14.01 -41.33
CA ASN A 280 11.55 12.88 -42.14
C ASN A 280 13.07 12.68 -42.03
N LEU A 281 13.59 12.65 -40.78
CA LEU A 281 15.03 12.52 -40.53
C LEU A 281 15.57 11.22 -41.13
N SER A 282 16.73 11.31 -41.84
CA SER A 282 17.49 10.13 -42.19
C SER A 282 18.00 9.42 -40.91
N THR A 283 18.32 8.13 -41.03
CA THR A 283 18.90 7.37 -39.91
C THR A 283 20.13 8.05 -39.31
N ALA A 284 21.01 8.60 -40.15
CA ALA A 284 22.20 9.31 -39.70
C ALA A 284 21.88 10.59 -38.90
N GLN A 285 20.84 11.32 -39.30
CA GLN A 285 20.36 12.50 -38.55
C GLN A 285 19.70 12.10 -37.25
N ALA A 286 18.91 11.03 -37.22
CA ALA A 286 18.27 10.50 -36.03
C ALA A 286 19.30 9.95 -35.02
N VAL A 287 20.33 9.23 -35.49
CA VAL A 287 21.50 8.81 -34.68
C VAL A 287 22.25 10.01 -34.11
N LYS A 288 22.47 11.07 -34.89
CA LYS A 288 23.09 12.28 -34.40
C LYS A 288 22.27 12.97 -33.29
N LEU A 289 20.95 12.91 -33.37
CA LEU A 289 20.06 13.54 -32.40
C LEU A 289 19.92 12.70 -31.11
N PHE A 290 19.73 11.39 -31.24
CA PHE A 290 19.37 10.53 -30.09
C PHE A 290 20.48 9.60 -29.60
N GLY A 291 21.56 9.43 -30.35
CA GLY A 291 22.53 8.36 -30.15
C GLY A 291 22.00 7.02 -30.69
N VAL A 292 22.89 6.06 -30.85
CA VAL A 292 22.55 4.73 -31.37
C VAL A 292 21.66 4.00 -30.38
N GLU A 293 21.96 4.11 -29.09
CA GLU A 293 21.30 3.42 -27.99
C GLU A 293 19.84 3.87 -27.76
N ASN A 294 19.50 5.14 -28.09
CA ASN A 294 18.15 5.67 -27.85
C ASN A 294 17.32 5.77 -29.15
N LEU A 295 17.93 5.45 -30.30
CA LEU A 295 17.27 5.55 -31.61
C LEU A 295 16.01 4.70 -31.67
N ASN A 296 16.08 3.47 -31.13
CA ASN A 296 14.94 2.55 -31.14
C ASN A 296 13.76 3.13 -30.35
N ALA A 297 13.99 3.57 -29.12
CA ALA A 297 12.95 4.16 -28.29
C ALA A 297 12.38 5.46 -28.90
N ALA A 298 13.21 6.33 -29.46
CA ALA A 298 12.76 7.53 -30.15
C ALA A 298 11.87 7.18 -31.37
N SER A 299 12.28 6.20 -32.17
CA SER A 299 11.53 5.73 -33.33
C SER A 299 10.18 5.13 -32.92
N ILE A 300 10.14 4.32 -31.87
CA ILE A 300 8.89 3.74 -31.34
C ILE A 300 7.92 4.86 -30.92
N LEU A 301 8.38 5.84 -30.15
CA LEU A 301 7.55 6.94 -29.67
C LEU A 301 7.01 7.80 -30.84
N VAL A 302 7.85 8.12 -31.82
CA VAL A 302 7.46 8.88 -33.02
C VAL A 302 6.42 8.13 -33.85
N GLN A 303 6.62 6.83 -34.09
CA GLN A 303 5.71 6.00 -34.87
C GLN A 303 4.38 5.76 -34.17
N ASN A 304 4.37 5.71 -32.84
CA ASN A 304 3.17 5.42 -32.02
C ASN A 304 2.63 6.66 -31.30
N ARG A 305 2.88 7.88 -31.81
CA ARG A 305 2.43 9.12 -31.17
C ARG A 305 0.91 9.20 -30.98
N SER A 306 0.12 8.73 -31.96
CA SER A 306 -1.34 8.69 -31.84
C SER A 306 -1.78 7.81 -30.68
N LYS A 307 -1.14 6.65 -30.51
CA LYS A 307 -1.41 5.75 -29.38
C LYS A 307 -0.97 6.36 -28.05
N LEU A 308 0.14 7.09 -28.02
CA LEU A 308 0.56 7.85 -26.86
C LEU A 308 -0.51 8.86 -26.44
N ASP A 309 -1.11 9.56 -27.39
CA ASP A 309 -2.18 10.52 -27.11
C ASP A 309 -3.47 9.84 -26.64
N GLU A 310 -3.87 8.74 -27.25
CA GLU A 310 -5.02 7.92 -26.84
C GLU A 310 -4.85 7.36 -25.42
N LEU A 311 -3.66 6.83 -25.12
CA LEU A 311 -3.35 6.35 -23.77
C LEU A 311 -3.34 7.51 -22.77
N THR A 312 -2.71 8.64 -23.12
CA THR A 312 -2.69 9.83 -22.25
C THR A 312 -4.12 10.25 -21.90
N ALA A 313 -5.00 10.30 -22.89
CA ALA A 313 -6.41 10.62 -22.66
C ALA A 313 -7.11 9.60 -21.76
N SER A 314 -6.86 8.30 -21.96
CA SER A 314 -7.42 7.22 -21.15
C SER A 314 -6.91 7.21 -19.70
N LEU A 315 -5.71 7.74 -19.46
CA LEU A 315 -5.11 7.86 -18.14
C LEU A 315 -5.55 9.14 -17.42
N THR A 316 -6.11 10.12 -18.14
CA THR A 316 -6.47 11.43 -17.58
C THR A 316 -7.87 11.37 -16.95
N GLY A 317 -7.99 11.79 -15.68
CA GLY A 317 -9.27 11.87 -14.97
C GLY A 317 -9.94 10.52 -14.68
N THR A 318 -9.22 9.42 -14.82
CA THR A 318 -9.72 8.06 -14.58
C THR A 318 -9.89 7.77 -13.08
N LYS A 319 -10.77 6.81 -12.75
CA LYS A 319 -10.97 6.24 -11.41
C LYS A 319 -10.58 4.77 -11.33
N THR A 320 -9.72 4.34 -12.23
CA THR A 320 -9.38 2.92 -12.45
C THR A 320 -8.85 2.22 -11.20
N ALA A 321 -8.07 2.90 -10.35
CA ALA A 321 -7.58 2.30 -9.11
C ALA A 321 -8.73 1.90 -8.18
N HIS A 322 -9.69 2.80 -7.97
CA HIS A 322 -10.85 2.53 -7.12
C HIS A 322 -11.76 1.43 -7.70
N GLU A 323 -11.98 1.45 -9.02
CA GLU A 323 -12.77 0.41 -9.69
C GLU A 323 -12.11 -0.97 -9.56
N GLN A 324 -10.83 -1.07 -9.84
CA GLN A 324 -10.08 -2.33 -9.74
C GLN A 324 -9.99 -2.82 -8.29
N ALA A 325 -9.72 -1.93 -7.34
CA ALA A 325 -9.71 -2.26 -5.92
C ALA A 325 -11.06 -2.84 -5.49
N SER A 326 -12.17 -2.15 -5.83
CA SER A 326 -13.52 -2.63 -5.53
C SER A 326 -13.80 -4.02 -6.11
N ILE A 327 -13.42 -4.27 -7.37
CA ILE A 327 -13.63 -5.59 -8.00
C ILE A 327 -12.80 -6.67 -7.30
N ARG A 328 -11.53 -6.38 -6.96
CA ARG A 328 -10.62 -7.36 -6.37
C ARG A 328 -11.00 -7.76 -4.95
N VAL A 329 -11.57 -6.85 -4.15
CA VAL A 329 -11.98 -7.16 -2.78
C VAL A 329 -13.41 -7.73 -2.71
N ASN A 330 -14.21 -7.61 -3.77
CA ASN A 330 -15.60 -8.11 -3.80
C ASN A 330 -15.66 -9.60 -4.11
N ASN A 331 -15.13 -10.41 -3.20
CA ASN A 331 -15.14 -11.87 -3.26
C ASN A 331 -14.92 -12.47 -1.86
N LEU A 332 -15.11 -13.77 -1.71
CA LEU A 332 -14.98 -14.47 -0.43
C LEU A 332 -13.61 -14.24 0.24
N ASN A 333 -12.53 -14.16 -0.52
CA ASN A 333 -11.20 -13.89 0.05
C ASN A 333 -11.12 -12.47 0.64
N GLY A 334 -11.65 -11.48 -0.06
CA GLY A 334 -11.75 -10.10 0.44
C GLY A 334 -12.61 -10.02 1.71
N ASP A 335 -13.75 -10.73 1.75
CA ASP A 335 -14.60 -10.82 2.95
C ASP A 335 -13.86 -11.43 4.14
N LEU A 336 -13.07 -12.50 3.90
CA LEU A 336 -12.26 -13.14 4.95
C LEU A 336 -11.13 -12.24 5.44
N LEU A 337 -10.46 -11.52 4.55
CA LEU A 337 -9.43 -10.55 4.91
C LEU A 337 -10.02 -9.38 5.70
N GLY A 338 -11.17 -8.85 5.27
CA GLY A 338 -11.89 -7.82 6.00
C GLY A 338 -12.34 -8.28 7.39
N LEU A 339 -12.82 -9.51 7.52
CA LEU A 339 -13.15 -10.11 8.82
C LEU A 339 -11.90 -10.24 9.71
N SER A 340 -10.79 -10.70 9.16
CA SER A 340 -9.50 -10.79 9.88
C SER A 340 -9.03 -9.44 10.38
N SER A 341 -9.13 -8.39 9.54
CA SER A 341 -8.76 -7.02 9.89
C SER A 341 -9.67 -6.43 10.98
N ALA A 342 -10.97 -6.68 10.90
CA ALA A 342 -11.92 -6.27 11.93
C ALA A 342 -11.66 -6.98 13.27
N PHE A 343 -11.28 -8.26 13.22
CA PHE A 343 -10.88 -9.03 14.38
C PHE A 343 -9.57 -8.48 15.01
N GLU A 344 -8.56 -8.17 14.20
CA GLU A 344 -7.33 -7.53 14.67
C GLU A 344 -7.64 -6.18 15.35
N GLY A 345 -8.47 -5.35 14.76
CA GLY A 345 -8.89 -4.07 15.34
C GLY A 345 -9.57 -4.22 16.70
N MET A 346 -10.39 -5.27 16.88
CA MET A 346 -11.00 -5.60 18.17
C MET A 346 -9.93 -6.01 19.20
N VAL A 347 -9.01 -6.88 18.81
CA VAL A 347 -7.89 -7.35 19.65
C VAL A 347 -6.99 -6.19 20.08
N ILE A 348 -6.67 -5.26 19.18
CA ILE A 348 -5.90 -4.06 19.46
C ILE A 348 -6.60 -3.19 20.52
N LYS A 349 -7.91 -2.94 20.38
CA LYS A 349 -8.67 -2.15 21.36
C LYS A 349 -8.67 -2.79 22.76
N ILE A 350 -8.78 -4.10 22.81
CA ILE A 350 -8.70 -4.87 24.07
C ILE A 350 -7.28 -4.74 24.66
N GLY A 351 -6.26 -4.95 23.83
CA GLY A 351 -4.86 -4.87 24.23
C GLY A 351 -4.47 -3.48 24.71
N GLN A 352 -4.91 -2.43 24.02
CA GLN A 352 -4.66 -1.04 24.43
C GLN A 352 -5.30 -0.71 25.78
N SER A 353 -6.51 -1.19 26.06
CA SER A 353 -7.16 -1.02 27.36
C SER A 353 -6.44 -1.76 28.50
N SER A 354 -5.68 -2.80 28.15
CA SER A 354 -4.95 -3.67 29.09
C SER A 354 -3.44 -3.41 29.11
N ASN A 355 -2.90 -2.62 28.18
CA ASN A 355 -1.46 -2.48 27.93
C ASN A 355 -0.74 -1.77 29.10
N GLY A 356 -1.39 -0.82 29.77
CA GLY A 356 -0.85 -0.20 30.97
C GLY A 356 -0.59 -1.23 32.08
N PRO A 357 -1.59 -2.01 32.50
CA PRO A 357 -1.42 -3.06 33.50
C PRO A 357 -0.49 -4.20 33.06
N LEU A 358 -0.56 -4.65 31.79
CA LEU A 358 0.32 -5.70 31.27
C LEU A 358 1.79 -5.25 31.23
N ARG A 359 2.03 -4.05 30.71
CA ARG A 359 3.39 -3.49 30.64
C ARG A 359 3.98 -3.26 32.02
N SER A 360 3.20 -2.68 32.93
CA SER A 360 3.64 -2.45 34.32
C SER A 360 3.94 -3.78 35.02
N GLY A 361 3.11 -4.81 34.82
CA GLY A 361 3.34 -6.15 35.35
C GLY A 361 4.65 -6.78 34.85
N ILE A 362 4.95 -6.65 33.56
CA ILE A 362 6.20 -7.16 32.98
C ILE A 362 7.40 -6.36 33.50
N GLN A 363 7.31 -5.04 33.58
CA GLN A 363 8.38 -4.19 34.09
C GLN A 363 8.73 -4.52 35.56
N VAL A 364 7.71 -4.69 36.40
CA VAL A 364 7.92 -5.11 37.79
C VAL A 364 8.54 -6.51 37.86
N ALA A 365 8.14 -7.44 36.97
CA ALA A 365 8.74 -8.79 36.95
C ALA A 365 10.20 -8.81 36.43
N THR A 366 10.61 -7.78 35.66
CA THR A 366 11.99 -7.65 35.18
C THR A 366 12.89 -6.88 36.12
N GLU A 367 12.34 -6.10 37.05
CA GLU A 367 13.06 -5.37 38.08
C GLU A 367 13.24 -6.18 39.39
N ALA A 368 12.53 -7.31 39.51
CA ALA A 368 12.60 -8.24 40.64
C ALA A 368 13.59 -9.37 40.37
#